data_d7107e30cd5416f117aca43c08497f5b
#
_entry.id   d7107e30cd5416f117aca43c08497f5b
#
_cell.length_a   1.000
_cell.length_b   1.000
_cell.length_c   1.000
_cell.angle_alpha   90.00
_cell.angle_beta   90.00
_cell.angle_gamma   90.00
#
_symmetry.space_group_name_H-M   'P 1'
#
loop_
_entity.id
_entity.type
_entity.pdbx_description
1 polymer ?
#
loop_
_entity_poly.entity_id
_entity_poly.type
_entity_poly.pdbx_seq_one_letter_code
_entity_poly.pdbx_strand_id
1 'polypeptide(L)'
;MNSANNTDTAKPAVGSSRNIRAPSRWSAPLRKVLDLAFPPQCLLCEIIDYSAASFSGSYCSECAAQLCPIPINRCLCCGAEIGLYSVSENGCTHCRHRNLRFKSVTCLGMYEGSIRKAILAAKWSFSAVPIRSLGRLLANERLEELQLLKVDRVIPIPQHWRQRVVRHFNPAWIVAEEIASALQVPCDAHLLYRQRQTRAQKRVPVSQRFGNQSNAFALQDMNVVDGERILLVDDVLTTGATCSEATKLLRQNGADECHVAVLARVLDSSA
;
A
#
# COMPACT_ATOMS: atom_id res chain seq x y z
N MET A 1 39.52 46.68 -14.45
CA MET A 1 39.06 45.56 -15.31
C MET A 1 38.09 44.70 -14.49
N ASN A 2 36.81 44.93 -14.73
CA ASN A 2 35.69 44.27 -14.02
C ASN A 2 35.44 42.90 -14.62
N SER A 3 35.18 41.93 -13.79
CA SER A 3 34.45 40.71 -14.17
C SER A 3 33.53 40.33 -13.03
N ALA A 4 32.25 40.62 -13.24
CA ALA A 4 31.15 40.23 -12.37
C ALA A 4 30.78 38.79 -12.67
N ASN A 5 30.81 37.93 -11.66
CA ASN A 5 30.25 36.57 -11.70
C ASN A 5 28.79 36.65 -11.28
N ASN A 6 27.94 36.38 -12.25
CA ASN A 6 26.50 36.22 -12.10
C ASN A 6 26.21 34.76 -11.75
N THR A 7 25.85 34.48 -10.52
CA THR A 7 25.38 33.14 -10.09
C THR A 7 23.86 33.10 -10.24
N ASP A 8 23.42 32.55 -11.36
CA ASP A 8 22.04 32.24 -11.64
C ASP A 8 21.60 31.01 -10.81
N THR A 9 20.81 31.27 -9.76
CA THR A 9 20.17 30.19 -8.97
C THR A 9 18.92 29.70 -9.70
N ALA A 10 19.07 28.64 -10.47
CA ALA A 10 17.92 27.95 -11.10
C ALA A 10 17.08 27.30 -10.02
N LYS A 11 15.81 27.75 -9.90
CA LYS A 11 14.75 27.06 -9.15
C LYS A 11 14.48 25.68 -9.76
N PRO A 12 14.35 24.62 -8.95
CA PRO A 12 13.93 23.33 -9.48
C PRO A 12 12.50 23.42 -10.01
N ALA A 13 12.30 23.05 -11.27
CA ALA A 13 11.00 22.93 -11.90
C ALA A 13 10.18 21.85 -11.16
N VAL A 14 9.00 22.24 -10.68
CA VAL A 14 7.98 21.30 -10.15
C VAL A 14 7.59 20.36 -11.29
N GLY A 15 7.99 19.10 -11.17
CA GLY A 15 7.73 18.07 -12.15
C GLY A 15 6.22 17.87 -12.30
N SER A 16 5.70 18.10 -13.51
CA SER A 16 4.34 17.80 -13.92
C SER A 16 4.08 16.31 -13.74
N SER A 17 3.25 15.94 -12.77
CA SER A 17 2.76 14.58 -12.57
C SER A 17 2.04 14.10 -13.83
N ARG A 18 2.65 13.17 -14.55
CA ARG A 18 2.02 12.50 -15.70
C ARG A 18 0.89 11.62 -15.17
N ASN A 19 -0.34 12.09 -15.31
CA ASN A 19 -1.55 11.31 -15.10
C ASN A 19 -1.52 10.06 -15.99
N ILE A 20 -1.24 8.88 -15.42
CA ILE A 20 -1.40 7.59 -16.09
C ILE A 20 -2.91 7.35 -16.19
N ARG A 21 -3.51 7.80 -17.29
CA ARG A 21 -4.91 7.52 -17.63
C ARG A 21 -5.01 6.08 -18.09
N ALA A 22 -5.83 5.29 -17.40
CA ALA A 22 -6.30 4.01 -17.94
C ALA A 22 -6.92 4.25 -19.34
N PRO A 23 -6.68 3.38 -20.35
CA PRO A 23 -7.25 3.54 -21.67
C PRO A 23 -8.77 3.47 -21.57
N SER A 24 -9.47 4.59 -21.75
CA SER A 24 -10.92 4.62 -21.79
C SER A 24 -11.38 4.01 -23.11
N ARG A 25 -12.15 2.92 -23.08
CA ARG A 25 -12.77 2.28 -24.27
C ARG A 25 -13.85 3.16 -24.94
N TRP A 26 -14.10 4.36 -24.43
CA TRP A 26 -15.19 5.23 -24.89
C TRP A 26 -14.64 6.46 -25.59
N SER A 27 -15.26 6.84 -26.71
CA SER A 27 -14.91 8.10 -27.42
C SER A 27 -15.20 9.32 -26.53
N ALA A 28 -14.39 10.36 -26.65
CA ALA A 28 -14.48 11.59 -25.84
C ALA A 28 -15.90 12.21 -25.76
N PRO A 29 -16.72 12.24 -26.84
CA PRO A 29 -18.08 12.78 -26.76
C PRO A 29 -19.01 11.91 -25.91
N LEU A 30 -18.91 10.57 -25.97
CA LEU A 30 -19.75 9.67 -25.19
C LEU A 30 -19.43 9.79 -23.68
N ARG A 31 -18.16 10.02 -23.34
CA ARG A 31 -17.75 10.27 -21.96
C ARG A 31 -18.37 11.53 -21.40
N LYS A 32 -18.40 12.62 -22.17
CA LYS A 32 -19.06 13.88 -21.75
C LYS A 32 -20.56 13.70 -21.49
N VAL A 33 -21.25 12.91 -22.30
CA VAL A 33 -22.67 12.59 -22.09
C VAL A 33 -22.88 11.75 -20.85
N LEU A 34 -22.01 10.78 -20.60
CA LEU A 34 -22.06 9.96 -19.39
C LEU A 34 -21.74 10.78 -18.14
N ASP A 35 -20.75 11.69 -18.19
CA ASP A 35 -20.40 12.57 -17.08
C ASP A 35 -21.53 13.59 -16.77
N LEU A 36 -22.38 13.93 -17.75
CA LEU A 36 -23.57 14.75 -17.54
C LEU A 36 -24.69 13.96 -16.84
N ALA A 37 -24.89 12.70 -17.22
CA ALA A 37 -25.91 11.83 -16.64
C ALA A 37 -25.47 11.22 -15.28
N PHE A 38 -24.17 10.97 -15.12
CA PHE A 38 -23.54 10.39 -13.94
C PHE A 38 -22.30 11.22 -13.60
N PRO A 39 -22.48 12.40 -13.00
CA PRO A 39 -21.35 13.29 -12.70
C PRO A 39 -20.37 12.61 -11.75
N PRO A 40 -19.06 12.87 -11.90
CA PRO A 40 -18.07 12.37 -11.00
C PRO A 40 -18.32 12.89 -9.58
N GLN A 41 -18.51 11.96 -8.65
CA GLN A 41 -18.77 12.24 -7.25
C GLN A 41 -17.58 11.79 -6.41
N CYS A 42 -17.14 12.62 -5.47
CA CYS A 42 -16.08 12.26 -4.54
C CYS A 42 -16.54 11.13 -3.59
N LEU A 43 -15.77 10.07 -3.51
CA LEU A 43 -16.09 8.90 -2.66
C LEU A 43 -16.00 9.20 -1.16
N LEU A 44 -15.50 10.37 -0.74
CA LEU A 44 -15.34 10.70 0.67
C LEU A 44 -16.30 11.81 1.13
N CYS A 45 -16.41 12.90 0.39
CA CYS A 45 -17.26 14.04 0.75
C CYS A 45 -18.53 14.16 -0.11
N GLU A 46 -18.70 13.28 -1.10
CA GLU A 46 -19.87 13.22 -2.00
C GLU A 46 -20.07 14.46 -2.86
N ILE A 47 -19.15 15.44 -2.84
CA ILE A 47 -19.21 16.61 -3.71
C ILE A 47 -19.16 16.16 -5.17
N ILE A 48 -20.08 16.72 -5.97
CA ILE A 48 -20.11 16.55 -7.42
C ILE A 48 -19.33 17.73 -8.02
N ASP A 49 -18.30 17.43 -8.81
CA ASP A 49 -17.54 18.42 -9.54
C ASP A 49 -17.41 17.98 -11.01
N TYR A 50 -17.90 18.81 -11.91
CA TYR A 50 -17.85 18.57 -13.36
C TYR A 50 -16.48 18.87 -13.97
N SER A 51 -15.56 19.48 -13.22
CA SER A 51 -14.19 19.69 -13.67
C SER A 51 -13.34 18.44 -13.42
N ALA A 52 -13.15 17.62 -14.47
CA ALA A 52 -12.34 16.39 -14.40
C ALA A 52 -10.90 16.64 -13.93
N ALA A 53 -10.43 17.90 -13.90
CA ALA A 53 -9.11 18.30 -13.42
C ALA A 53 -8.99 18.27 -11.88
N SER A 54 -10.11 18.32 -11.15
CA SER A 54 -10.15 18.44 -9.69
C SER A 54 -10.16 17.07 -8.98
N PHE A 55 -10.15 15.95 -9.72
CA PHE A 55 -10.20 14.62 -9.13
C PHE A 55 -8.89 13.86 -9.29
N SER A 56 -8.31 13.42 -8.19
CA SER A 56 -7.28 12.38 -8.17
C SER A 56 -7.97 11.00 -8.10
N GLY A 57 -8.30 10.46 -9.28
CA GLY A 57 -9.09 9.24 -9.39
C GLY A 57 -10.57 9.45 -9.04
N SER A 58 -11.00 8.97 -7.87
CA SER A 58 -12.39 9.10 -7.37
C SER A 58 -12.50 9.99 -6.14
N TYR A 59 -11.47 10.80 -5.85
CA TYR A 59 -11.44 11.75 -4.73
C TYR A 59 -11.19 13.16 -5.26
N CYS A 60 -11.89 14.15 -4.75
CA CYS A 60 -11.58 15.54 -5.04
C CYS A 60 -10.21 15.93 -4.47
N SER A 61 -9.60 17.01 -4.96
CA SER A 61 -8.25 17.43 -4.55
C SER A 61 -8.12 17.62 -3.04
N GLU A 62 -9.12 18.20 -2.39
CA GLU A 62 -9.14 18.41 -0.94
C GLU A 62 -9.17 17.07 -0.18
N CYS A 63 -10.04 16.14 -0.57
CA CYS A 63 -10.12 14.82 0.05
C CYS A 63 -8.87 13.98 -0.24
N ALA A 64 -8.30 14.07 -1.44
CA ALA A 64 -7.04 13.40 -1.76
C ALA A 64 -5.90 13.88 -0.86
N ALA A 65 -5.80 15.20 -0.64
CA ALA A 65 -4.81 15.78 0.29
C ALA A 65 -5.02 15.30 1.73
N GLN A 66 -6.27 15.18 2.20
CA GLN A 66 -6.57 14.63 3.54
C GLN A 66 -6.26 13.13 3.65
N LEU A 67 -6.41 12.36 2.56
CA LEU A 67 -6.12 10.94 2.52
C LEU A 67 -4.62 10.66 2.42
N CYS A 68 -3.85 11.62 1.90
CA CYS A 68 -2.43 11.52 1.66
C CYS A 68 -1.67 12.67 2.35
N PRO A 69 -1.74 12.77 3.70
CA PRO A 69 -0.97 13.80 4.39
C PRO A 69 0.51 13.61 4.08
N ILE A 70 1.20 14.73 3.79
CA ILE A 70 2.64 14.72 3.58
C ILE A 70 3.28 14.50 4.96
N PRO A 71 3.83 13.33 5.26
CA PRO A 71 4.47 13.13 6.55
C PRO A 71 5.80 13.87 6.54
N ILE A 72 6.02 14.69 7.56
CA ILE A 72 7.24 15.48 7.72
C ILE A 72 8.45 14.54 7.87
N ASN A 73 8.28 13.45 8.63
CA ASN A 73 9.28 12.38 8.78
C ASN A 73 8.59 11.03 9.00
N ARG A 74 9.07 9.99 8.30
CA ARG A 74 8.60 8.61 8.48
C ARG A 74 9.77 7.67 8.69
N CYS A 75 9.57 6.69 9.55
CA CYS A 75 10.48 5.57 9.66
C CYS A 75 10.37 4.69 8.42
N LEU A 76 11.46 4.56 7.66
CA LEU A 76 11.48 3.72 6.46
C LEU A 76 11.20 2.25 6.78
N CYS A 77 11.65 1.77 7.95
CA CYS A 77 11.49 0.38 8.35
C CYS A 77 10.03 -0.01 8.64
N CYS A 78 9.23 0.86 9.29
CA CYS A 78 7.87 0.48 9.72
C CYS A 78 6.75 1.43 9.28
N GLY A 79 7.07 2.51 8.56
CA GLY A 79 6.10 3.48 8.07
C GLY A 79 5.50 4.40 9.16
N ALA A 80 5.95 4.33 10.42
CA ALA A 80 5.46 5.18 11.49
C ALA A 80 5.91 6.62 11.31
N GLU A 81 5.04 7.58 11.63
CA GLU A 81 5.44 8.97 11.82
C GLU A 81 6.41 9.08 13.00
N ILE A 82 7.46 9.86 12.82
CA ILE A 82 8.53 10.04 13.80
C ILE A 82 8.91 11.51 13.94
N GLY A 83 9.31 11.90 15.15
CA GLY A 83 9.88 13.23 15.39
C GLY A 83 11.22 13.41 14.69
N LEU A 84 11.64 14.66 14.51
CA LEU A 84 12.87 15.06 13.80
C LEU A 84 14.14 14.33 14.25
N TYR A 85 14.20 13.86 15.51
CA TYR A 85 15.39 13.24 16.12
C TYR A 85 15.18 11.75 16.46
N SER A 86 14.14 11.11 15.93
CA SER A 86 13.73 9.75 16.35
C SER A 86 14.24 8.63 15.45
N VAL A 87 15.16 8.93 14.51
CA VAL A 87 15.72 7.93 13.58
C VAL A 87 16.97 7.32 14.16
N SER A 88 17.02 6.00 14.28
CA SER A 88 18.25 5.24 14.49
C SER A 88 18.47 4.30 13.31
N GLU A 89 19.70 3.86 13.07
CA GLU A 89 20.04 2.87 12.03
C GLU A 89 19.21 1.58 12.16
N ASN A 90 18.71 1.27 13.36
CA ASN A 90 17.94 0.07 13.70
C ASN A 90 16.43 0.31 13.78
N GLY A 91 15.89 1.36 13.16
CA GLY A 91 14.49 1.71 13.21
C GLY A 91 14.13 2.75 14.28
N CYS A 92 12.84 3.06 14.40
CA CYS A 92 12.31 4.04 15.35
C CYS A 92 11.85 3.39 16.67
N THR A 93 11.41 4.21 17.62
CA THR A 93 10.86 3.74 18.92
C THR A 93 9.72 2.74 18.78
N HIS A 94 8.94 2.81 17.67
CA HIS A 94 7.81 1.91 17.41
C HIS A 94 8.23 0.55 16.85
N CYS A 95 9.41 0.40 16.25
CA CYS A 95 9.80 -0.84 15.58
C CYS A 95 11.13 -1.45 16.03
N ARG A 96 12.01 -0.73 16.72
CA ARG A 96 13.34 -1.23 17.14
C ARG A 96 13.29 -2.50 18.00
N HIS A 97 12.18 -2.73 18.72
CA HIS A 97 11.97 -3.93 19.54
C HIS A 97 11.14 -5.01 18.81
N ARG A 98 10.77 -4.76 17.55
CA ARG A 98 9.99 -5.69 16.73
C ARG A 98 10.91 -6.36 15.72
N ASN A 99 10.87 -7.66 15.64
CA ASN A 99 11.63 -8.40 14.64
C ASN A 99 10.90 -8.33 13.29
N LEU A 100 10.93 -7.15 12.64
CA LEU A 100 10.42 -6.96 11.29
C LEU A 100 11.41 -7.56 10.29
N ARG A 101 10.93 -8.41 9.41
CA ARG A 101 11.76 -9.16 8.45
C ARG A 101 11.81 -8.52 7.07
N PHE A 102 10.90 -7.63 6.77
CA PHE A 102 10.91 -6.80 5.56
C PHE A 102 11.80 -5.57 5.75
N LYS A 103 12.29 -5.03 4.64
CA LYS A 103 13.28 -3.94 4.63
C LYS A 103 12.66 -2.57 4.84
N SER A 104 11.50 -2.31 4.21
CA SER A 104 10.84 -1.02 4.29
C SER A 104 9.33 -1.11 4.16
N VAL A 105 8.65 -0.02 4.55
CA VAL A 105 7.20 0.15 4.43
C VAL A 105 6.89 1.46 3.72
N THR A 106 6.12 1.36 2.63
CA THR A 106 5.46 2.49 1.96
C THR A 106 4.00 2.51 2.36
N CYS A 107 3.47 3.65 2.83
CA CYS A 107 2.07 3.79 3.20
C CYS A 107 1.49 5.12 2.69
N LEU A 108 0.16 5.14 2.49
CA LEU A 108 -0.54 6.37 2.13
C LEU A 108 -0.54 7.35 3.32
N GLY A 109 -0.85 6.85 4.53
CA GLY A 109 -0.84 7.64 5.76
C GLY A 109 -1.04 6.82 7.02
N MET A 110 -1.31 7.50 8.14
CA MET A 110 -1.64 6.86 9.42
C MET A 110 -3.11 6.44 9.46
N TYR A 111 -3.43 5.34 10.15
CA TYR A 111 -4.81 4.79 10.24
C TYR A 111 -5.68 5.61 11.20
N GLU A 112 -5.96 6.86 10.83
CA GLU A 112 -6.78 7.80 11.61
C GLU A 112 -7.56 8.74 10.69
N GLY A 113 -8.41 9.59 11.24
CA GLY A 113 -9.13 10.63 10.50
C GLY A 113 -9.83 10.13 9.22
N SER A 114 -9.61 10.83 8.12
CA SER A 114 -10.23 10.60 6.82
C SER A 114 -9.79 9.27 6.18
N ILE A 115 -8.53 8.88 6.33
CA ILE A 115 -8.02 7.63 5.75
C ILE A 115 -8.66 6.41 6.42
N ARG A 116 -8.84 6.43 7.75
CA ARG A 116 -9.54 5.37 8.48
C ARG A 116 -11.00 5.25 8.02
N LYS A 117 -11.70 6.37 7.87
CA LYS A 117 -13.09 6.40 7.35
C LYS A 117 -13.16 5.81 5.96
N ALA A 118 -12.30 6.24 5.04
CA ALA A 118 -12.26 5.75 3.66
C ALA A 118 -11.98 4.23 3.58
N ILE A 119 -11.00 3.73 4.34
CA ILE A 119 -10.67 2.30 4.38
C ILE A 119 -11.83 1.49 4.95
N LEU A 120 -12.49 1.95 6.02
CA LEU A 120 -13.65 1.28 6.58
C LEU A 120 -14.81 1.25 5.58
N ALA A 121 -15.17 2.38 4.96
CA ALA A 121 -16.19 2.45 3.93
C ALA A 121 -15.88 1.50 2.76
N ALA A 122 -14.64 1.48 2.27
CA ALA A 122 -14.21 0.56 1.22
C ALA A 122 -14.30 -0.92 1.64
N LYS A 123 -14.01 -1.25 2.90
CA LYS A 123 -14.08 -2.62 3.44
C LYS A 123 -15.50 -3.16 3.56
N TRP A 124 -16.47 -2.30 3.77
CA TRP A 124 -17.89 -2.67 3.89
C TRP A 124 -18.67 -2.47 2.58
N SER A 125 -18.05 -1.93 1.55
CA SER A 125 -18.66 -1.78 0.24
C SER A 125 -18.80 -3.13 -0.47
N PHE A 126 -19.93 -3.34 -1.16
CA PHE A 126 -20.09 -4.46 -2.10
C PHE A 126 -19.32 -4.24 -3.40
N SER A 127 -18.90 -3.00 -3.68
CA SER A 127 -18.14 -2.61 -4.86
C SER A 127 -16.64 -2.54 -4.55
N ALA A 128 -15.82 -2.99 -5.49
CA ALA A 128 -14.36 -2.86 -5.43
C ALA A 128 -13.87 -1.43 -5.75
N VAL A 129 -14.75 -0.54 -6.23
CA VAL A 129 -14.37 0.83 -6.66
C VAL A 129 -13.69 1.64 -5.55
N PRO A 130 -14.22 1.72 -4.30
CA PRO A 130 -13.56 2.51 -3.26
C PRO A 130 -12.15 2.02 -2.91
N ILE A 131 -11.95 0.69 -2.80
CA ILE A 131 -10.63 0.14 -2.48
C ILE A 131 -9.65 0.30 -3.65
N ARG A 132 -10.12 0.17 -4.89
CA ARG A 132 -9.34 0.41 -6.11
C ARG A 132 -8.89 1.86 -6.19
N SER A 133 -9.78 2.80 -5.84
CA SER A 133 -9.45 4.24 -5.82
C SER A 133 -8.39 4.58 -4.78
N LEU A 134 -8.43 3.97 -3.60
CA LEU A 134 -7.36 4.10 -2.59
C LEU A 134 -6.05 3.48 -3.07
N GLY A 135 -6.11 2.34 -3.75
CA GLY A 135 -4.93 1.71 -4.35
C GLY A 135 -4.27 2.60 -5.40
N ARG A 136 -5.05 3.21 -6.29
CA ARG A 136 -4.56 4.18 -7.28
C ARG A 136 -3.96 5.43 -6.63
N LEU A 137 -4.61 5.93 -5.60
CA LEU A 137 -4.09 7.09 -4.86
C LEU A 137 -2.72 6.75 -4.26
N LEU A 138 -2.58 5.59 -3.58
CA LEU A 138 -1.29 5.12 -3.06
C LEU A 138 -0.24 4.98 -4.17
N ALA A 139 -0.58 4.32 -5.27
CA ALA A 139 0.33 4.10 -6.38
C ALA A 139 0.83 5.41 -7.00
N ASN A 140 -0.06 6.41 -7.16
CA ASN A 140 0.29 7.70 -7.75
C ASN A 140 1.11 8.58 -6.79
N GLU A 141 0.63 8.73 -5.56
CA GLU A 141 1.25 9.63 -4.58
C GLU A 141 2.59 9.12 -4.05
N ARG A 142 2.85 7.82 -4.14
CA ARG A 142 4.10 7.18 -3.71
C ARG A 142 4.87 6.53 -4.86
N LEU A 143 4.59 6.94 -6.12
CA LEU A 143 5.19 6.32 -7.29
C LEU A 143 6.71 6.36 -7.27
N GLU A 144 7.30 7.52 -7.00
CA GLU A 144 8.76 7.68 -6.93
C GLU A 144 9.39 6.81 -5.85
N GLU A 145 8.77 6.79 -4.64
CA GLU A 145 9.22 5.94 -3.53
C GLU A 145 9.17 4.46 -3.92
N LEU A 146 8.06 4.02 -4.53
CA LEU A 146 7.88 2.63 -4.97
C LEU A 146 8.85 2.24 -6.10
N GLN A 147 9.12 3.13 -7.06
CA GLN A 147 10.09 2.89 -8.14
C GLN A 147 11.53 2.74 -7.63
N LEU A 148 11.91 3.48 -6.59
CA LEU A 148 13.24 3.37 -5.95
C LEU A 148 13.48 2.00 -5.32
N LEU A 149 12.43 1.25 -4.96
CA LEU A 149 12.55 -0.10 -4.42
C LEU A 149 13.03 -1.12 -5.46
N LYS A 150 12.85 -0.83 -6.77
CA LYS A 150 13.23 -1.69 -7.91
C LYS A 150 12.72 -3.13 -7.73
N VAL A 151 11.45 -3.27 -7.36
CA VAL A 151 10.83 -4.57 -7.15
C VAL A 151 10.55 -5.28 -8.47
N ASP A 152 10.70 -6.60 -8.48
CA ASP A 152 10.48 -7.45 -9.65
C ASP A 152 9.05 -7.96 -9.70
N ARG A 153 8.39 -8.08 -8.52
CA ARG A 153 7.05 -8.67 -8.40
C ARG A 153 6.28 -8.07 -7.22
N VAL A 154 4.96 -7.95 -7.40
CA VAL A 154 4.02 -7.55 -6.33
C VAL A 154 3.19 -8.76 -5.90
N ILE A 155 3.13 -9.02 -4.60
CA ILE A 155 2.39 -10.16 -4.02
C ILE A 155 1.44 -9.64 -2.93
N PRO A 156 0.12 -9.78 -3.11
CA PRO A 156 -0.83 -9.42 -2.07
C PRO A 156 -0.83 -10.42 -0.91
N ILE A 157 -0.96 -9.94 0.31
CA ILE A 157 -1.19 -10.78 1.48
C ILE A 157 -2.56 -11.47 1.35
N PRO A 158 -2.62 -12.81 1.43
CA PRO A 158 -3.87 -13.53 1.32
C PRO A 158 -4.74 -13.34 2.55
N GLN A 159 -6.03 -13.06 2.33
CA GLN A 159 -7.01 -12.91 3.41
C GLN A 159 -7.19 -14.18 4.23
N HIS A 160 -7.52 -13.99 5.51
CA HIS A 160 -7.98 -15.10 6.34
C HIS A 160 -9.32 -15.66 5.81
N TRP A 161 -9.49 -16.98 5.78
CA TRP A 161 -10.68 -17.65 5.23
C TRP A 161 -12.01 -17.12 5.79
N ARG A 162 -12.06 -16.72 7.08
CA ARG A 162 -13.25 -16.12 7.70
C ARG A 162 -13.64 -14.79 7.07
N GLN A 163 -12.69 -14.02 6.59
CA GLN A 163 -12.94 -12.74 5.92
C GLN A 163 -13.43 -12.94 4.48
N ARG A 164 -13.03 -14.05 3.82
CA ARG A 164 -13.53 -14.44 2.49
C ARG A 164 -15.04 -14.72 2.46
N VAL A 165 -15.61 -15.21 3.56
CA VAL A 165 -17.04 -15.50 3.66
C VAL A 165 -17.86 -14.21 3.74
N VAL A 166 -17.31 -13.15 4.30
CA VAL A 166 -18.01 -11.87 4.51
C VAL A 166 -17.71 -10.86 3.40
N ARG A 167 -16.58 -10.99 2.71
CA ARG A 167 -16.15 -10.05 1.67
C ARG A 167 -16.02 -10.76 0.33
N HIS A 168 -16.59 -10.15 -0.72
CA HIS A 168 -16.57 -10.69 -2.08
C HIS A 168 -15.20 -10.56 -2.76
N PHE A 169 -14.26 -9.77 -2.21
CA PHE A 169 -12.92 -9.54 -2.78
C PHE A 169 -11.85 -9.38 -1.69
N ASN A 170 -10.60 -9.58 -2.07
CA ASN A 170 -9.44 -9.29 -1.22
C ASN A 170 -8.97 -7.85 -1.44
N PRO A 171 -9.07 -6.93 -0.46
CA PRO A 171 -8.61 -5.56 -0.58
C PRO A 171 -7.12 -5.46 -0.94
N ALA A 172 -6.27 -6.28 -0.32
CA ALA A 172 -4.84 -6.29 -0.59
C ALA A 172 -4.53 -6.66 -2.05
N TRP A 173 -5.30 -7.57 -2.65
CA TRP A 173 -5.15 -7.92 -4.06
C TRP A 173 -5.46 -6.73 -4.98
N ILE A 174 -6.60 -6.06 -4.76
CA ILE A 174 -7.00 -4.91 -5.59
C ILE A 174 -5.97 -3.78 -5.50
N VAL A 175 -5.45 -3.50 -4.30
CA VAL A 175 -4.38 -2.50 -4.10
C VAL A 175 -3.09 -2.95 -4.80
N ALA A 176 -2.75 -4.24 -4.73
CA ALA A 176 -1.57 -4.81 -5.39
C ALA A 176 -1.64 -4.68 -6.92
N GLU A 177 -2.82 -4.92 -7.53
CA GLU A 177 -3.04 -4.72 -8.97
C GLU A 177 -2.77 -3.27 -9.41
N GLU A 178 -3.24 -2.29 -8.65
CA GLU A 178 -3.04 -0.87 -9.00
C GLU A 178 -1.56 -0.47 -8.86
N ILE A 179 -0.87 -0.95 -7.82
CA ILE A 179 0.57 -0.69 -7.63
C ILE A 179 1.39 -1.39 -8.74
N ALA A 180 1.12 -2.67 -9.01
CA ALA A 180 1.82 -3.44 -10.03
C ALA A 180 1.65 -2.82 -11.42
N SER A 181 0.43 -2.36 -11.74
CA SER A 181 0.15 -1.63 -12.98
C SER A 181 0.94 -0.32 -13.08
N ALA A 182 1.06 0.44 -11.99
CA ALA A 182 1.83 1.69 -11.97
C ALA A 182 3.34 1.46 -12.11
N LEU A 183 3.86 0.38 -11.51
CA LEU A 183 5.27 -0.03 -11.58
C LEU A 183 5.61 -0.80 -12.85
N GLN A 184 4.60 -1.27 -13.61
CA GLN A 184 4.75 -2.14 -14.78
C GLN A 184 5.47 -3.47 -14.46
N VAL A 185 5.16 -4.06 -13.30
CA VAL A 185 5.68 -5.36 -12.86
C VAL A 185 4.53 -6.36 -12.67
N PRO A 186 4.79 -7.68 -12.69
CA PRO A 186 3.75 -8.67 -12.48
C PRO A 186 3.15 -8.61 -11.07
N CYS A 187 1.83 -8.83 -10.98
CA CYS A 187 1.11 -9.06 -9.74
C CYS A 187 0.75 -10.54 -9.61
N ASP A 188 1.32 -11.23 -8.62
CA ASP A 188 1.05 -12.65 -8.41
C ASP A 188 0.18 -12.86 -7.15
N ALA A 189 -1.12 -12.92 -7.36
CA ALA A 189 -2.11 -13.08 -6.29
C ALA A 189 -2.24 -14.53 -5.78
N HIS A 190 -1.64 -15.50 -6.48
CA HIS A 190 -1.81 -16.92 -6.19
C HIS A 190 -0.58 -17.56 -5.56
N LEU A 191 0.58 -16.95 -5.72
CA LEU A 191 1.83 -17.51 -5.22
C LEU A 191 1.82 -17.76 -3.71
N LEU A 192 1.33 -16.80 -2.93
CA LEU A 192 1.25 -16.89 -1.48
C LEU A 192 -0.17 -17.26 -1.05
N TYR A 193 -0.33 -18.32 -0.27
CA TYR A 193 -1.62 -18.70 0.28
C TYR A 193 -1.54 -19.02 1.78
N ARG A 194 -2.68 -18.84 2.50
CA ARG A 194 -2.77 -19.21 3.91
C ARG A 194 -3.05 -20.70 4.06
N GLN A 195 -2.23 -21.37 4.83
CA GLN A 195 -2.51 -22.75 5.25
C GLN A 195 -3.69 -22.78 6.23
N ARG A 196 -4.59 -23.73 6.03
CA ARG A 196 -5.64 -24.02 7.02
C ARG A 196 -4.98 -24.69 8.22
N GLN A 197 -5.09 -24.09 9.42
CA GLN A 197 -4.72 -24.80 10.64
C GLN A 197 -5.64 -26.01 10.80
N THR A 198 -5.09 -27.22 10.71
CA THR A 198 -5.82 -28.45 11.02
C THR A 198 -6.16 -28.50 12.51
N ARG A 199 -7.24 -29.18 12.89
CA ARG A 199 -7.70 -29.30 14.30
C ARG A 199 -6.61 -29.82 15.26
N ALA A 200 -5.62 -30.57 14.77
CA ALA A 200 -4.49 -31.08 15.55
C ALA A 200 -3.61 -29.97 16.16
N GLN A 201 -3.50 -28.80 15.51
CA GLN A 201 -2.71 -27.65 16.01
C GLN A 201 -3.44 -26.84 17.10
N LYS A 202 -4.73 -27.09 17.35
CA LYS A 202 -5.51 -26.38 18.40
C LYS A 202 -5.26 -26.88 19.82
N ARG A 203 -4.51 -27.97 20.01
CA ARG A 203 -4.24 -28.56 21.34
C ARG A 203 -2.94 -28.08 21.99
N VAL A 204 -2.26 -27.10 21.41
CA VAL A 204 -1.01 -26.57 21.98
C VAL A 204 -1.32 -25.54 23.07
N PRO A 205 -0.73 -25.64 24.27
CA PRO A 205 -0.94 -24.72 25.39
C PRO A 205 -0.62 -23.27 25.03
N VAL A 206 -1.31 -22.32 25.68
CA VAL A 206 -1.22 -20.87 25.41
C VAL A 206 0.21 -20.34 25.50
N SER A 207 1.05 -20.91 26.39
CA SER A 207 2.46 -20.54 26.57
C SER A 207 3.36 -20.85 25.35
N GLN A 208 2.94 -21.73 24.45
CA GLN A 208 3.68 -22.08 23.23
C GLN A 208 3.14 -21.40 21.96
N ARG A 209 2.10 -20.54 22.08
CA ARG A 209 1.50 -19.83 20.94
C ARG A 209 2.40 -18.73 20.36
N PHE A 210 3.38 -18.24 21.11
CA PHE A 210 4.38 -17.29 20.61
C PHE A 210 5.39 -17.91 19.62
N GLY A 211 5.56 -19.25 19.63
CA GLY A 211 6.42 -19.97 18.69
C GLY A 211 5.71 -20.53 17.45
N ASN A 212 4.36 -20.57 17.42
CA ASN A 212 3.58 -21.32 16.45
C ASN A 212 2.89 -20.53 15.34
N GLN A 213 3.28 -19.25 15.09
CA GLN A 213 2.86 -18.58 13.86
C GLN A 213 3.71 -18.99 12.64
N SER A 214 4.66 -19.88 12.79
CA SER A 214 5.67 -20.22 11.79
C SER A 214 5.17 -20.96 10.55
N ASN A 215 3.86 -21.24 10.41
CA ASN A 215 3.28 -21.92 9.25
C ASN A 215 1.94 -21.31 8.81
N ALA A 216 1.78 -19.98 8.92
CA ALA A 216 0.54 -19.31 8.50
C ALA A 216 0.39 -19.28 6.98
N PHE A 217 1.51 -19.32 6.24
CA PHE A 217 1.56 -19.19 4.79
C PHE A 217 2.32 -20.37 4.16
N ALA A 218 2.01 -20.63 2.89
CA ALA A 218 2.79 -21.48 2.01
C ALA A 218 2.87 -20.86 0.61
N LEU A 219 3.86 -21.28 -0.17
CA LEU A 219 3.99 -20.92 -1.58
C LEU A 219 3.37 -22.03 -2.43
N GLN A 220 2.72 -21.61 -3.53
CA GLN A 220 2.17 -22.54 -4.50
C GLN A 220 3.27 -23.23 -5.28
N ASP A 221 4.35 -22.52 -5.56
CA ASP A 221 5.53 -23.02 -6.25
C ASP A 221 6.79 -22.61 -5.48
N MET A 222 7.77 -23.53 -5.44
CA MET A 222 9.04 -23.33 -4.73
C MET A 222 10.08 -22.75 -5.67
N ASN A 223 10.97 -21.90 -5.15
CA ASN A 223 12.06 -21.25 -5.90
C ASN A 223 11.64 -20.30 -7.03
N VAL A 224 10.36 -19.98 -7.16
CA VAL A 224 9.84 -19.09 -8.19
C VAL A 224 10.21 -17.62 -7.96
N VAL A 225 10.70 -17.29 -6.76
CA VAL A 225 11.10 -15.93 -6.33
C VAL A 225 12.62 -15.81 -6.12
N ASP A 226 13.41 -16.74 -6.62
CA ASP A 226 14.85 -16.77 -6.41
C ASP A 226 15.53 -15.52 -7.00
N GLY A 227 16.27 -14.79 -6.15
CA GLY A 227 16.90 -13.52 -6.49
C GLY A 227 15.96 -12.33 -6.66
N GLU A 228 14.63 -12.49 -6.57
CA GLU A 228 13.67 -11.41 -6.77
C GLU A 228 13.55 -10.47 -5.56
N ARG A 229 13.30 -9.20 -5.85
CA ARG A 229 12.85 -8.17 -4.90
C ARG A 229 11.34 -8.11 -4.91
N ILE A 230 10.73 -8.39 -3.78
CA ILE A 230 9.27 -8.57 -3.65
C ILE A 230 8.64 -7.39 -2.93
N LEU A 231 7.53 -6.89 -3.47
CA LEU A 231 6.65 -5.96 -2.77
C LEU A 231 5.42 -6.72 -2.25
N LEU A 232 5.35 -6.92 -0.94
CA LEU A 232 4.16 -7.42 -0.27
C LEU A 232 3.14 -6.30 -0.09
N VAL A 233 1.88 -6.56 -0.41
CA VAL A 233 0.80 -5.58 -0.25
C VAL A 233 -0.25 -6.07 0.74
N ASP A 234 -0.59 -5.22 1.72
CA ASP A 234 -1.70 -5.45 2.65
C ASP A 234 -2.61 -4.19 2.69
N ASP A 235 -3.77 -4.28 3.32
CA ASP A 235 -4.66 -3.11 3.46
C ASP A 235 -4.19 -2.18 4.60
N VAL A 236 -3.87 -2.74 5.78
CA VAL A 236 -3.49 -1.98 6.98
C VAL A 236 -2.38 -2.71 7.73
N LEU A 237 -1.30 -2.00 7.99
CA LEU A 237 -0.19 -2.51 8.80
C LEU A 237 -0.41 -2.17 10.27
N THR A 238 -0.58 -3.17 11.11
CA THR A 238 -0.67 -3.04 12.58
C THR A 238 0.69 -3.35 13.22
N THR A 239 0.92 -4.55 13.68
CA THR A 239 2.20 -4.97 14.27
C THR A 239 3.27 -5.31 13.23
N GLY A 240 2.88 -5.56 11.99
CA GLY A 240 3.76 -6.07 10.93
C GLY A 240 4.00 -7.59 10.99
N ALA A 241 3.41 -8.30 11.95
CA ALA A 241 3.64 -9.74 12.13
C ALA A 241 3.26 -10.55 10.87
N THR A 242 2.13 -10.24 10.26
CA THR A 242 1.65 -10.92 9.04
C THR A 242 2.63 -10.77 7.87
N CYS A 243 3.06 -9.53 7.59
CA CYS A 243 4.03 -9.25 6.53
C CYS A 243 5.41 -9.85 6.86
N SER A 244 5.82 -9.85 8.14
CA SER A 244 7.08 -10.47 8.58
C SER A 244 7.09 -11.98 8.37
N GLU A 245 5.99 -12.69 8.65
CA GLU A 245 5.88 -14.13 8.40
C GLU A 245 5.88 -14.46 6.89
N ALA A 246 5.16 -13.67 6.08
CA ALA A 246 5.21 -13.81 4.63
C ALA A 246 6.63 -13.56 4.09
N THR A 247 7.30 -12.50 4.56
CA THR A 247 8.70 -12.19 4.21
C THR A 247 9.64 -13.33 4.58
N LYS A 248 9.49 -13.90 5.79
CA LYS A 248 10.30 -15.05 6.22
C LYS A 248 10.21 -16.21 5.23
N LEU A 249 9.00 -16.56 4.81
CA LEU A 249 8.76 -17.63 3.86
C LEU A 249 9.39 -17.33 2.50
N LEU A 250 9.17 -16.13 1.96
CA LEU A 250 9.74 -15.70 0.68
C LEU A 250 11.27 -15.72 0.69
N ARG A 251 11.89 -15.19 1.75
CA ARG A 251 13.35 -15.21 1.93
C ARG A 251 13.92 -16.63 2.04
N GLN A 252 13.20 -17.54 2.69
CA GLN A 252 13.57 -18.96 2.76
C GLN A 252 13.49 -19.67 1.40
N ASN A 253 12.73 -19.09 0.44
CA ASN A 253 12.59 -19.60 -0.92
C ASN A 253 13.32 -18.73 -1.95
N GLY A 254 14.35 -18.01 -1.54
CA GLY A 254 15.32 -17.35 -2.42
C GLY A 254 15.08 -15.88 -2.69
N ALA A 255 13.97 -15.26 -2.24
CA ALA A 255 13.77 -13.82 -2.45
C ALA A 255 14.94 -12.99 -1.89
N ASP A 256 15.47 -12.04 -2.67
CA ASP A 256 16.59 -11.16 -2.27
C ASP A 256 16.16 -10.16 -1.22
N GLU A 257 15.14 -9.37 -1.50
CA GLU A 257 14.60 -8.37 -0.58
C GLU A 257 13.07 -8.40 -0.58
N CYS A 258 12.47 -8.05 0.57
CA CYS A 258 11.04 -7.87 0.68
C CYS A 258 10.73 -6.49 1.25
N HIS A 259 9.82 -5.79 0.58
CA HIS A 259 9.26 -4.51 0.99
C HIS A 259 7.76 -4.65 1.23
N VAL A 260 7.14 -3.69 1.88
CA VAL A 260 5.71 -3.71 2.18
C VAL A 260 5.07 -2.42 1.72
N ALA A 261 3.91 -2.52 1.06
CA ALA A 261 3.05 -1.37 0.77
C ALA A 261 1.67 -1.57 1.40
N VAL A 262 1.13 -0.52 2.05
CA VAL A 262 -0.17 -0.56 2.72
C VAL A 262 -0.92 0.76 2.54
N LEU A 263 -2.25 0.72 2.62
CA LEU A 263 -3.04 1.95 2.61
C LEU A 263 -2.79 2.76 3.90
N ALA A 264 -2.70 2.11 5.05
CA ALA A 264 -2.47 2.83 6.28
C ALA A 264 -1.65 2.05 7.31
N ARG A 265 -0.94 2.82 8.16
CA ARG A 265 -0.17 2.32 9.30
C ARG A 265 -0.92 2.62 10.61
N VAL A 266 -1.14 1.62 11.45
CA VAL A 266 -1.66 1.80 12.82
C VAL A 266 -0.49 1.94 13.77
N LEU A 267 -0.47 2.98 14.60
CA LEU A 267 0.41 3.05 15.76
C LEU A 267 -0.33 2.50 16.98
N ASP A 268 0.32 1.59 17.70
CA ASP A 268 -0.20 1.18 19.00
C ASP A 268 -0.06 2.36 19.96
N SER A 269 -1.16 2.77 20.55
CA SER A 269 -1.23 3.86 21.55
C SER A 269 -0.58 3.50 22.90
N SER A 270 0.13 2.37 22.98
CA SER A 270 0.78 1.83 24.19
C SER A 270 2.27 1.60 23.93
N ALA A 271 2.99 2.67 23.61
CA ALA A 271 4.46 2.68 23.65
C ALA A 271 4.95 3.90 24.44
#